data_2a1435b9e57d98c02649ca797cf43758
#
_entry.id   2a1435b9e57d98c02649ca797cf43758
#
_cell.length_a   1.000
_cell.length_b   1.000
_cell.length_c   1.000
_cell.angle_alpha   90.00
_cell.angle_beta   90.00
_cell.angle_gamma   90.00
#
_symmetry.space_group_name_H-M   'P 1'
#
loop_
_entity.id
_entity.type
_entity.pdbx_description
1 polymer ?
#
loop_
_entity_poly.entity_id
_entity_poly.type
_entity_poly.pdbx_seq_one_letter_code
_entity_poly.pdbx_strand_id
1 'polypeptide(L)'
;MGNTSKKLAAKCTLLTKDEQKYVAATFRAASKNSERIREDDLIKFWGPQIDPRLAQYLSNFLFGSGQQKSPTVEFNRFAELYVYNVRGTVDERMMVTYNSLGKDYNETVELPYQLLKEYCESIASTYIKILKSSSSKRARTWIEKGFKGRASHVQALGEAVAATVGGDLDSPHHHCTAEQLSKWLQTNTLLKQLAELVFLNLYGINKKAGDESPTPVPAAMPSLLPLPDGLDAMPDYPAFIDLSHIVWLNSHIPQKHQHKWRFLFSSHIHGESFSTMAGRIQDQGASILIIEDNSGYIFGGYAPVPWSLGPNFIGNEDSFLFTLAPKMRMYPATTYNNHYQYMNHHTKTLPNGLVR
;
A
#
# COMPACT_ATOMS: atom_id res chain seq x y z
N MET A 1 11.42 31.93 21.39
CA MET A 1 10.67 31.12 20.42
C MET A 1 10.07 29.79 20.99
N GLY A 2 10.36 29.40 22.20
CA GLY A 2 9.87 28.15 22.82
C GLY A 2 8.45 28.18 23.41
N ASN A 3 7.86 29.35 23.62
CA ASN A 3 6.64 29.48 24.41
C ASN A 3 5.33 29.26 23.60
N THR A 4 5.30 29.61 22.32
CA THR A 4 4.14 29.42 21.44
C THR A 4 3.92 27.96 21.09
N SER A 5 5.00 27.20 20.94
CA SER A 5 4.99 25.74 20.70
C SER A 5 4.40 24.96 21.88
N LYS A 6 4.75 25.34 23.10
CA LYS A 6 4.19 24.73 24.32
C LYS A 6 2.70 25.05 24.51
N LYS A 7 2.25 26.26 24.13
CA LYS A 7 0.83 26.65 24.20
C LYS A 7 -0.05 25.92 23.18
N LEU A 8 0.42 25.70 21.94
CA LEU A 8 -0.30 24.93 20.91
C LEU A 8 -0.39 23.46 21.26
N ALA A 9 0.73 22.86 21.70
CA ALA A 9 0.78 21.46 22.08
C ALA A 9 -0.03 21.11 23.34
N ALA A 10 -0.12 22.02 24.30
CA ALA A 10 -0.86 21.80 25.55
C ALA A 10 -2.39 21.73 25.37
N LYS A 11 -2.93 22.12 24.23
CA LYS A 11 -4.38 22.10 23.93
C LYS A 11 -4.88 20.84 23.23
N CYS A 12 -4.00 20.01 22.65
CA CYS A 12 -4.42 18.81 21.91
C CYS A 12 -4.14 17.55 22.74
N THR A 13 -5.18 17.02 23.38
CA THR A 13 -5.12 15.77 24.16
C THR A 13 -5.04 14.51 23.28
N LEU A 14 -5.25 14.64 21.98
CA LEU A 14 -5.29 13.53 21.02
C LEU A 14 -3.89 13.00 20.66
N LEU A 15 -2.84 13.82 20.81
CA LEU A 15 -1.47 13.48 20.41
C LEU A 15 -0.66 12.97 21.59
N THR A 16 0.21 11.99 21.36
CA THR A 16 1.26 11.63 22.31
C THR A 16 2.32 12.75 22.41
N LYS A 17 3.14 12.73 23.45
CA LYS A 17 4.19 13.75 23.64
C LYS A 17 5.17 13.82 22.47
N ASP A 18 5.52 12.67 21.90
CA ASP A 18 6.45 12.61 20.76
C ASP A 18 5.78 13.13 19.47
N GLU A 19 4.54 12.73 19.20
CA GLU A 19 3.76 13.22 18.06
C GLU A 19 3.55 14.73 18.12
N GLN A 20 3.27 15.28 19.30
CA GLN A 20 3.07 16.73 19.47
C GLN A 20 4.23 17.54 18.92
N LYS A 21 5.47 17.07 19.13
CA LYS A 21 6.67 17.75 18.63
C LYS A 21 6.67 17.84 17.10
N TYR A 22 6.39 16.72 16.41
CA TYR A 22 6.44 16.64 14.96
C TYR A 22 5.24 17.33 14.30
N VAL A 23 4.03 17.09 14.81
CA VAL A 23 2.81 17.73 14.30
C VAL A 23 2.87 19.24 14.47
N ALA A 24 3.35 19.75 15.62
CA ALA A 24 3.53 21.19 15.84
C ALA A 24 4.64 21.78 14.95
N ALA A 25 5.70 21.06 14.67
CA ALA A 25 6.75 21.53 13.74
C ALA A 25 6.20 21.61 12.30
N THR A 26 5.48 20.58 11.85
CA THR A 26 4.84 20.52 10.53
C THR A 26 3.80 21.64 10.38
N PHE A 27 2.95 21.84 11.40
CA PHE A 27 1.97 22.93 11.41
C PHE A 27 2.62 24.30 11.26
N ARG A 28 3.68 24.58 12.01
CA ARG A 28 4.41 25.86 11.91
C ARG A 28 5.04 26.06 10.54
N ALA A 29 5.63 25.01 9.96
CA ALA A 29 6.19 25.09 8.62
C ALA A 29 5.10 25.38 7.58
N ALA A 30 3.98 24.66 7.63
CA ALA A 30 2.85 24.85 6.73
C ALA A 30 2.15 26.23 6.90
N SER A 31 2.04 26.72 8.15
CA SER A 31 1.42 28.02 8.47
C SER A 31 2.35 29.22 8.31
N LYS A 32 3.63 28.99 7.94
CA LYS A 32 4.69 30.02 7.93
C LYS A 32 4.81 30.75 9.28
N ASN A 33 4.72 29.98 10.37
CA ASN A 33 4.73 30.44 11.76
C ASN A 33 3.48 31.27 12.18
N SER A 34 2.39 31.22 11.41
CA SER A 34 1.10 31.77 11.81
C SER A 34 0.37 30.84 12.78
N GLU A 35 -0.64 31.37 13.49
CA GLU A 35 -1.54 30.57 14.36
C GLU A 35 -2.54 29.71 13.58
N ARG A 36 -2.70 29.96 12.27
CA ARG A 36 -3.61 29.27 11.37
C ARG A 36 -2.95 28.96 10.04
N ILE A 37 -3.32 27.86 9.41
CA ILE A 37 -2.87 27.48 8.07
C ILE A 37 -3.91 27.97 7.06
N ARG A 38 -3.46 28.59 5.97
CA ARG A 38 -4.29 28.87 4.79
C ARG A 38 -4.20 27.71 3.82
N GLU A 39 -5.27 27.46 3.08
CA GLU A 39 -5.35 26.36 2.12
C GLU A 39 -4.20 26.37 1.11
N ASP A 40 -3.95 27.51 0.46
CA ASP A 40 -2.86 27.63 -0.54
C ASP A 40 -1.48 27.36 0.05
N ASP A 41 -1.24 27.73 1.29
CA ASP A 41 0.03 27.49 1.97
C ASP A 41 0.21 26.01 2.27
N LEU A 42 -0.85 25.31 2.68
CA LEU A 42 -0.84 23.87 2.93
C LEU A 42 -0.63 23.07 1.64
N ILE A 43 -1.35 23.40 0.57
CA ILE A 43 -1.21 22.75 -0.74
C ILE A 43 0.20 22.94 -1.28
N LYS A 44 0.78 24.13 -1.16
CA LYS A 44 2.18 24.39 -1.55
C LYS A 44 3.18 23.60 -0.69
N PHE A 45 2.91 23.49 0.60
CA PHE A 45 3.79 22.78 1.54
C PHE A 45 3.82 21.27 1.27
N TRP A 46 2.66 20.64 1.05
CA TRP A 46 2.56 19.22 0.76
C TRP A 46 2.80 18.88 -0.72
N GLY A 47 2.57 19.81 -1.64
CA GLY A 47 2.54 19.57 -3.08
C GLY A 47 3.68 18.71 -3.67
N PRO A 48 4.94 18.88 -3.26
CA PRO A 48 6.03 18.03 -3.73
C PRO A 48 5.90 16.56 -3.33
N GLN A 49 5.22 16.26 -2.22
CA GLN A 49 5.18 14.95 -1.60
C GLN A 49 3.88 14.19 -1.83
N ILE A 50 2.81 14.88 -2.26
CA ILE A 50 1.45 14.34 -2.33
C ILE A 50 0.92 14.24 -3.76
N ASP A 51 -0.01 13.34 -4.01
CA ASP A 51 -0.83 13.36 -5.22
C ASP A 51 -1.76 14.59 -5.19
N PRO A 52 -1.90 15.36 -6.27
CA PRO A 52 -2.76 16.56 -6.26
C PRO A 52 -4.21 16.30 -5.89
N ARG A 53 -4.76 15.13 -6.26
CA ARG A 53 -6.12 14.71 -5.87
C ARG A 53 -6.22 14.50 -4.37
N LEU A 54 -5.21 13.83 -3.77
CA LEU A 54 -5.18 13.65 -2.32
C LEU A 54 -5.05 14.99 -1.59
N ALA A 55 -4.22 15.91 -2.10
CA ALA A 55 -4.14 17.26 -1.52
C ALA A 55 -5.51 17.95 -1.49
N GLN A 56 -6.29 17.83 -2.57
CA GLN A 56 -7.65 18.38 -2.63
C GLN A 56 -8.61 17.68 -1.65
N TYR A 57 -8.57 16.37 -1.56
CA TYR A 57 -9.39 15.60 -0.61
C TYR A 57 -9.08 15.98 0.84
N LEU A 58 -7.80 16.07 1.19
CA LEU A 58 -7.41 16.49 2.54
C LEU A 58 -7.77 17.95 2.82
N SER A 59 -7.72 18.82 1.80
CA SER A 59 -8.21 20.19 1.90
C SER A 59 -9.70 20.23 2.18
N ASN A 60 -10.52 19.43 1.51
CA ASN A 60 -11.96 19.37 1.80
C ASN A 60 -12.23 18.97 3.26
N PHE A 61 -11.52 17.99 3.81
CA PHE A 61 -11.65 17.64 5.22
C PHE A 61 -11.27 18.78 6.15
N LEU A 62 -10.15 19.46 5.88
CA LEU A 62 -9.61 20.49 6.78
C LEU A 62 -10.39 21.80 6.73
N PHE A 63 -10.70 22.27 5.54
CA PHE A 63 -11.29 23.59 5.31
C PHE A 63 -12.80 23.54 5.05
N GLY A 64 -13.35 22.34 4.83
CA GLY A 64 -14.73 22.17 4.37
C GLY A 64 -14.88 22.27 2.86
N SER A 65 -16.07 21.96 2.36
CA SER A 65 -16.44 22.01 0.95
C SER A 65 -17.62 22.95 0.71
N GLY A 66 -17.73 23.51 -0.51
CA GLY A 66 -18.85 24.35 -0.92
C GLY A 66 -18.95 25.68 -0.15
N GLN A 67 -20.18 26.08 0.24
CA GLN A 67 -20.46 27.35 0.87
C GLN A 67 -19.99 27.49 2.33
N GLN A 68 -19.69 26.37 2.99
CA GLN A 68 -19.22 26.34 4.39
C GLN A 68 -17.68 26.26 4.51
N LYS A 69 -16.96 26.58 3.44
CA LYS A 69 -15.50 26.52 3.42
C LYS A 69 -14.86 27.57 4.33
N SER A 70 -14.08 27.11 5.31
CA SER A 70 -13.28 27.99 6.17
C SER A 70 -12.02 28.46 5.43
N PRO A 71 -11.62 29.72 5.49
CA PRO A 71 -10.42 30.23 4.84
C PRO A 71 -9.12 29.74 5.51
N THR A 72 -9.22 29.26 6.75
CA THR A 72 -8.05 28.84 7.55
C THR A 72 -8.38 27.66 8.45
N VAL A 73 -7.34 26.93 8.84
CA VAL A 73 -7.42 25.80 9.74
C VAL A 73 -6.56 26.03 10.99
N GLU A 74 -7.08 25.61 12.15
CA GLU A 74 -6.41 25.65 13.44
C GLU A 74 -5.65 24.36 13.71
N PHE A 75 -4.73 24.40 14.69
CA PHE A 75 -3.87 23.27 15.05
C PHE A 75 -4.66 22.00 15.40
N ASN A 76 -5.74 22.11 16.17
CA ASN A 76 -6.51 20.94 16.58
C ASN A 76 -7.09 20.18 15.38
N ARG A 77 -7.71 20.91 14.43
CA ARG A 77 -8.27 20.30 13.21
C ARG A 77 -7.19 19.66 12.33
N PHE A 78 -6.02 20.31 12.25
CA PHE A 78 -4.87 19.75 11.56
C PHE A 78 -4.35 18.46 12.25
N ALA A 79 -4.32 18.42 13.59
CA ALA A 79 -3.94 17.24 14.36
C ALA A 79 -4.97 16.10 14.27
N GLU A 80 -6.28 16.41 14.24
CA GLU A 80 -7.35 15.44 14.03
C GLU A 80 -7.17 14.64 12.74
N LEU A 81 -6.85 15.31 11.63
CA LEU A 81 -6.60 14.63 10.36
C LEU A 81 -5.52 13.55 10.49
N TYR A 82 -4.43 13.86 11.19
CA TYR A 82 -3.37 12.88 11.46
C TYR A 82 -3.89 11.72 12.31
N VAL A 83 -4.47 12.02 13.48
CA VAL A 83 -4.88 11.01 14.45
C VAL A 83 -5.92 10.06 13.86
N TYR A 84 -6.92 10.59 13.17
CA TYR A 84 -8.01 9.81 12.61
C TYR A 84 -7.54 8.85 11.49
N ASN A 85 -6.53 9.25 10.70
CA ASN A 85 -5.98 8.35 9.68
C ASN A 85 -5.01 7.31 10.24
N VAL A 86 -4.27 7.62 11.30
CA VAL A 86 -3.24 6.72 11.85
C VAL A 86 -3.82 5.74 12.86
N ARG A 87 -4.69 6.21 13.75
CA ARG A 87 -5.25 5.37 14.84
C ARG A 87 -6.71 5.67 15.20
N GLY A 88 -7.41 6.36 14.33
CA GLY A 88 -8.81 6.66 14.52
C GLY A 88 -9.68 5.42 14.58
N THR A 89 -10.82 5.54 15.27
CA THR A 89 -11.91 4.58 15.23
C THR A 89 -12.46 4.44 13.81
N VAL A 90 -13.31 3.47 13.58
CA VAL A 90 -13.97 3.31 12.27
C VAL A 90 -14.80 4.54 11.94
N ASP A 91 -15.55 5.06 12.91
CA ASP A 91 -16.40 6.24 12.70
C ASP A 91 -15.59 7.50 12.37
N GLU A 92 -14.45 7.71 13.05
CA GLU A 92 -13.54 8.80 12.73
C GLU A 92 -12.96 8.67 11.32
N ARG A 93 -12.60 7.45 10.90
CA ARG A 93 -12.14 7.20 9.52
C ARG A 93 -13.27 7.35 8.49
N MET A 94 -14.49 6.93 8.83
CA MET A 94 -15.69 7.19 8.02
C MET A 94 -15.88 8.71 7.80
N MET A 95 -15.86 9.49 8.89
CA MET A 95 -15.97 10.94 8.84
C MET A 95 -14.88 11.57 7.97
N VAL A 96 -13.63 11.14 8.12
CA VAL A 96 -12.53 11.62 7.26
C VAL A 96 -12.80 11.29 5.79
N THR A 97 -13.21 10.07 5.48
CA THR A 97 -13.46 9.62 4.10
C THR A 97 -14.58 10.44 3.47
N TYR A 98 -15.72 10.56 4.14
CA TYR A 98 -16.87 11.34 3.62
C TYR A 98 -16.52 12.80 3.40
N ASN A 99 -15.98 13.47 4.44
CA ASN A 99 -15.66 14.89 4.36
C ASN A 99 -14.56 15.16 3.30
N SER A 100 -13.58 14.27 3.18
CA SER A 100 -12.57 14.38 2.11
C SER A 100 -13.20 14.33 0.72
N LEU A 101 -14.19 13.48 0.53
CA LEU A 101 -14.94 13.36 -0.73
C LEU A 101 -16.03 14.44 -0.91
N GLY A 102 -16.05 15.44 -0.05
CA GLY A 102 -16.99 16.57 -0.14
C GLY A 102 -18.44 16.22 0.24
N LYS A 103 -18.60 15.21 1.07
CA LYS A 103 -19.89 14.76 1.60
C LYS A 103 -19.89 14.87 3.12
N ASP A 104 -20.98 15.31 3.71
CA ASP A 104 -21.15 15.24 5.16
C ASP A 104 -21.40 13.77 5.55
N TYR A 105 -20.70 13.32 6.60
CA TYR A 105 -20.91 11.98 7.11
C TYR A 105 -22.30 11.82 7.70
N ASN A 106 -23.09 10.97 7.07
CA ASN A 106 -24.41 10.55 7.53
C ASN A 106 -24.60 9.10 7.08
N GLU A 107 -25.15 8.26 7.94
CA GLU A 107 -25.41 6.84 7.67
C GLU A 107 -26.31 6.57 6.46
N THR A 108 -27.11 7.58 6.05
CA THR A 108 -28.00 7.49 4.89
C THR A 108 -27.34 7.91 3.57
N VAL A 109 -26.14 8.52 3.62
CA VAL A 109 -25.45 9.02 2.43
C VAL A 109 -24.58 7.92 1.83
N GLU A 110 -24.87 7.53 0.63
CA GLU A 110 -24.06 6.59 -0.15
C GLU A 110 -22.94 7.33 -0.90
N LEU A 111 -21.77 6.69 -1.01
CA LEU A 111 -20.65 7.23 -1.78
C LEU A 111 -20.55 6.54 -3.14
N PRO A 112 -20.46 7.31 -4.25
CA PRO A 112 -20.14 6.74 -5.54
C PRO A 112 -18.82 5.95 -5.49
N TYR A 113 -18.84 4.70 -5.93
CA TYR A 113 -17.64 3.85 -5.96
C TYR A 113 -16.47 4.49 -6.70
N GLN A 114 -16.76 5.22 -7.78
CA GLN A 114 -15.74 5.92 -8.56
C GLN A 114 -14.95 6.94 -7.71
N LEU A 115 -15.61 7.70 -6.82
CA LEU A 115 -14.93 8.63 -5.92
C LEU A 115 -14.07 7.90 -4.89
N LEU A 116 -14.56 6.77 -4.36
CA LEU A 116 -13.79 5.93 -3.44
C LEU A 116 -12.55 5.36 -4.11
N LYS A 117 -12.68 4.89 -5.36
CA LYS A 117 -11.59 4.40 -6.18
C LYS A 117 -10.53 5.50 -6.39
N GLU A 118 -10.92 6.69 -6.80
CA GLU A 118 -10.01 7.82 -7.00
C GLU A 118 -9.29 8.25 -5.71
N TYR A 119 -9.99 8.17 -4.57
CA TYR A 119 -9.39 8.41 -3.26
C TYR A 119 -8.30 7.38 -2.94
N CYS A 120 -8.58 6.09 -3.14
CA CYS A 120 -7.60 5.02 -2.96
C CYS A 120 -6.41 5.15 -3.91
N GLU A 121 -6.65 5.49 -5.18
CA GLU A 121 -5.58 5.76 -6.16
C GLU A 121 -4.68 6.90 -5.71
N SER A 122 -5.27 7.97 -5.15
CA SER A 122 -4.51 9.14 -4.68
C SER A 122 -3.63 8.82 -3.46
N ILE A 123 -4.10 7.96 -2.56
CA ILE A 123 -3.32 7.45 -1.43
C ILE A 123 -2.17 6.56 -1.95
N ALA A 124 -2.46 5.61 -2.84
CA ALA A 124 -1.45 4.73 -3.44
C ALA A 124 -0.38 5.54 -4.21
N SER A 125 -0.80 6.53 -4.99
CA SER A 125 0.09 7.45 -5.72
C SER A 125 1.01 8.21 -4.78
N THR A 126 0.46 8.76 -3.70
CA THR A 126 1.25 9.47 -2.68
C THR A 126 2.26 8.53 -2.02
N TYR A 127 1.85 7.32 -1.65
CA TYR A 127 2.75 6.33 -1.07
C TYR A 127 3.92 5.98 -2.00
N ILE A 128 3.65 5.73 -3.28
CA ILE A 128 4.71 5.45 -4.28
C ILE A 128 5.64 6.67 -4.48
N LYS A 129 5.12 7.90 -4.45
CA LYS A 129 5.96 9.11 -4.45
C LYS A 129 6.89 9.15 -3.23
N ILE A 130 6.38 8.85 -2.04
CA ILE A 130 7.17 8.78 -0.81
C ILE A 130 8.27 7.73 -0.93
N LEU A 131 7.97 6.53 -1.45
CA LEU A 131 8.97 5.50 -1.68
C LEU A 131 10.07 5.96 -2.63
N LYS A 132 9.71 6.64 -3.72
CA LYS A 132 10.68 7.16 -4.71
C LYS A 132 11.60 8.23 -4.16
N SER A 133 11.11 9.06 -3.25
CA SER A 133 11.90 10.11 -2.59
C SER A 133 12.66 9.61 -1.35
N SER A 134 12.41 8.35 -0.95
CA SER A 134 13.01 7.76 0.24
C SER A 134 14.49 7.45 0.05
N SER A 135 15.32 7.79 1.03
CA SER A 135 16.72 7.37 1.12
C SER A 135 16.89 5.94 1.64
N SER A 136 15.80 5.23 1.92
CA SER A 136 15.82 3.84 2.39
C SER A 136 16.55 2.92 1.40
N LYS A 137 17.58 2.19 1.88
CA LYS A 137 18.28 1.18 1.06
C LYS A 137 17.29 0.22 0.39
N ARG A 138 16.26 -0.20 1.12
CA ARG A 138 15.20 -1.10 0.62
C ARG A 138 14.50 -0.56 -0.63
N ALA A 139 14.00 0.69 -0.58
CA ALA A 139 13.32 1.31 -1.71
C ALA A 139 14.28 1.56 -2.88
N ARG A 140 15.48 2.07 -2.59
CA ARG A 140 16.51 2.35 -3.62
C ARG A 140 16.90 1.11 -4.40
N THR A 141 17.17 -0.03 -3.73
CA THR A 141 17.54 -1.25 -4.43
C THR A 141 16.46 -1.68 -5.43
N TRP A 142 15.17 -1.66 -5.06
CA TRP A 142 14.09 -1.95 -6.01
C TRP A 142 14.07 -0.98 -7.19
N ILE A 143 14.17 0.32 -6.92
CA ILE A 143 14.12 1.36 -7.96
C ILE A 143 15.30 1.27 -8.92
N GLU A 144 16.52 1.07 -8.42
CA GLU A 144 17.75 0.90 -9.20
C GLU A 144 17.68 -0.32 -10.12
N LYS A 145 16.95 -1.37 -9.72
CA LYS A 145 16.70 -2.56 -10.54
C LYS A 145 15.51 -2.45 -11.51
N GLY A 146 14.96 -1.24 -11.70
CA GLY A 146 13.95 -0.97 -12.70
C GLY A 146 12.49 -1.01 -12.25
N PHE A 147 12.23 -1.21 -10.97
CA PHE A 147 10.87 -1.20 -10.41
C PHE A 147 10.41 0.25 -10.17
N LYS A 148 9.81 0.87 -11.18
CA LYS A 148 9.68 2.34 -11.27
C LYS A 148 8.42 2.95 -10.66
N GLY A 149 7.37 2.17 -10.37
CA GLY A 149 6.06 2.71 -9.98
C GLY A 149 5.42 3.51 -11.12
N ARG A 150 5.05 2.82 -12.21
CA ARG A 150 4.40 3.40 -13.39
C ARG A 150 3.00 3.84 -13.04
N ALA A 151 2.51 4.93 -13.63
CA ALA A 151 1.20 5.51 -13.32
C ALA A 151 0.04 4.51 -13.45
N SER A 152 0.02 3.72 -14.53
CA SER A 152 -1.01 2.69 -14.75
C SER A 152 -1.03 1.62 -13.65
N HIS A 153 0.14 1.20 -13.15
CA HIS A 153 0.23 0.21 -12.10
C HIS A 153 -0.11 0.79 -10.71
N VAL A 154 0.16 2.06 -10.51
CA VAL A 154 -0.27 2.79 -9.30
C VAL A 154 -1.79 2.93 -9.26
N GLN A 155 -2.42 3.26 -10.40
CA GLN A 155 -3.88 3.26 -10.53
C GLN A 155 -4.46 1.87 -10.26
N ALA A 156 -3.88 0.81 -10.86
CA ALA A 156 -4.31 -0.57 -10.62
C ALA A 156 -4.21 -0.98 -9.14
N LEU A 157 -3.19 -0.51 -8.41
CA LEU A 157 -3.08 -0.72 -6.96
C LEU A 157 -4.24 -0.04 -6.20
N GLY A 158 -4.53 1.23 -6.51
CA GLY A 158 -5.63 1.97 -5.88
C GLY A 158 -6.99 1.33 -6.19
N GLU A 159 -7.21 0.92 -7.45
CA GLU A 159 -8.41 0.17 -7.86
C GLU A 159 -8.54 -1.15 -7.11
N ALA A 160 -7.46 -1.93 -6.98
CA ALA A 160 -7.47 -3.18 -6.24
C ALA A 160 -7.81 -3.00 -4.75
N VAL A 161 -7.31 -1.91 -4.13
CA VAL A 161 -7.65 -1.54 -2.76
C VAL A 161 -9.14 -1.19 -2.64
N ALA A 162 -9.67 -0.36 -3.54
CA ALA A 162 -11.07 0.04 -3.54
C ALA A 162 -12.01 -1.13 -3.82
N ALA A 163 -11.64 -2.03 -4.74
CA ALA A 163 -12.46 -3.17 -5.16
C ALA A 163 -12.83 -4.13 -4.03
N THR A 164 -12.07 -4.14 -2.94
CA THR A 164 -12.38 -4.97 -1.77
C THR A 164 -13.61 -4.49 -0.98
N VAL A 165 -14.21 -3.35 -1.33
CA VAL A 165 -15.48 -2.89 -0.75
C VAL A 165 -16.65 -3.81 -1.16
N GLY A 166 -16.50 -4.49 -2.31
CA GLY A 166 -17.50 -5.41 -2.84
C GLY A 166 -18.62 -4.71 -3.62
N GLY A 167 -19.59 -5.50 -4.07
CA GLY A 167 -20.70 -5.03 -4.89
C GLY A 167 -20.45 -5.20 -6.40
N ASP A 168 -21.32 -4.63 -7.22
CA ASP A 168 -21.21 -4.66 -8.69
C ASP A 168 -20.28 -3.52 -9.16
N LEU A 169 -18.98 -3.78 -9.09
CA LEU A 169 -17.93 -2.78 -9.38
C LEU A 169 -17.85 -2.38 -10.86
N ASP A 170 -18.43 -3.16 -11.75
CA ASP A 170 -18.44 -2.86 -13.18
C ASP A 170 -19.65 -1.96 -13.56
N SER A 171 -20.60 -1.76 -12.64
CA SER A 171 -21.70 -0.82 -12.81
C SER A 171 -21.24 0.65 -12.69
N PRO A 172 -21.50 1.50 -13.68
CA PRO A 172 -21.15 2.91 -13.63
C PRO A 172 -21.92 3.69 -12.55
N HIS A 173 -23.00 3.12 -12.03
CA HIS A 173 -23.86 3.71 -10.99
C HIS A 173 -23.68 3.02 -9.63
N HIS A 174 -22.59 2.27 -9.44
CA HIS A 174 -22.35 1.61 -8.16
C HIS A 174 -22.09 2.64 -7.05
N HIS A 175 -22.88 2.53 -5.99
CA HIS A 175 -22.73 3.31 -4.76
C HIS A 175 -22.44 2.39 -3.58
N CYS A 176 -21.57 2.82 -2.70
CA CYS A 176 -21.22 2.12 -1.49
C CYS A 176 -22.05 2.67 -0.32
N THR A 177 -22.78 1.79 0.37
CA THR A 177 -23.51 2.17 1.58
C THR A 177 -22.55 2.45 2.74
N ALA A 178 -23.03 3.17 3.76
CA ALA A 178 -22.24 3.41 4.97
C ALA A 178 -21.83 2.12 5.68
N GLU A 179 -22.70 1.09 5.69
CA GLU A 179 -22.41 -0.23 6.27
C GLU A 179 -21.27 -0.94 5.51
N GLN A 180 -21.33 -0.96 4.17
CA GLN A 180 -20.26 -1.53 3.33
C GLN A 180 -18.92 -0.83 3.58
N LEU A 181 -18.92 0.51 3.64
CA LEU A 181 -17.73 1.31 3.92
C LEU A 181 -17.18 1.08 5.32
N SER A 182 -18.04 1.02 6.33
CA SER A 182 -17.65 0.73 7.71
C SER A 182 -16.95 -0.63 7.80
N LYS A 183 -17.57 -1.68 7.26
CA LYS A 183 -16.98 -3.02 7.20
C LYS A 183 -15.67 -3.03 6.44
N TRP A 184 -15.62 -2.36 5.29
CA TRP A 184 -14.43 -2.25 4.46
C TRP A 184 -13.28 -1.54 5.17
N LEU A 185 -13.52 -0.41 5.85
CA LEU A 185 -12.51 0.29 6.65
C LEU A 185 -12.01 -0.52 7.86
N GLN A 186 -12.81 -1.45 8.36
CA GLN A 186 -12.39 -2.37 9.43
C GLN A 186 -11.45 -3.46 8.90
N THR A 187 -11.74 -4.00 7.73
CA THR A 187 -11.11 -5.23 7.21
C THR A 187 -9.98 -4.95 6.22
N ASN A 188 -9.96 -3.78 5.57
CA ASN A 188 -8.93 -3.46 4.58
C ASN A 188 -7.61 -3.04 5.23
N THR A 189 -6.78 -4.03 5.51
CA THR A 189 -5.46 -3.82 6.15
C THR A 189 -4.50 -3.05 5.26
N LEU A 190 -4.54 -3.26 3.93
CA LEU A 190 -3.64 -2.56 3.00
C LEU A 190 -3.94 -1.07 2.93
N LEU A 191 -5.22 -0.67 2.81
CA LEU A 191 -5.58 0.75 2.86
C LEU A 191 -5.12 1.41 4.17
N LYS A 192 -5.36 0.73 5.29
CA LYS A 192 -4.95 1.22 6.62
C LYS A 192 -3.44 1.46 6.66
N GLN A 193 -2.63 0.51 6.20
CA GLN A 193 -1.17 0.61 6.19
C GLN A 193 -0.68 1.70 5.23
N LEU A 194 -1.25 1.80 4.02
CA LEU A 194 -0.93 2.86 3.06
C LEU A 194 -1.21 4.24 3.65
N ALA A 195 -2.42 4.44 4.19
CA ALA A 195 -2.82 5.71 4.80
C ALA A 195 -1.89 6.06 5.97
N GLU A 196 -1.67 5.13 6.90
CA GLU A 196 -0.78 5.36 8.04
C GLU A 196 0.61 5.80 7.61
N LEU A 197 1.25 5.11 6.65
CA LEU A 197 2.59 5.47 6.16
C LEU A 197 2.60 6.84 5.45
N VAL A 198 1.56 7.15 4.69
CA VAL A 198 1.39 8.47 4.06
C VAL A 198 1.30 9.56 5.12
N PHE A 199 0.44 9.39 6.13
CA PHE A 199 0.24 10.43 7.15
C PHE A 199 1.43 10.58 8.09
N LEU A 200 2.10 9.49 8.48
CA LEU A 200 3.37 9.56 9.23
C LEU A 200 4.41 10.39 8.47
N ASN A 201 4.48 10.22 7.14
CA ASN A 201 5.42 11.00 6.31
C ASN A 201 5.01 12.46 6.17
N LEU A 202 3.73 12.75 5.84
CA LEU A 202 3.22 14.12 5.66
C LEU A 202 3.35 14.97 6.91
N TYR A 203 3.26 14.34 8.09
CA TYR A 203 3.42 15.02 9.39
C TYR A 203 4.86 14.94 9.95
N GLY A 204 5.79 14.38 9.17
CA GLY A 204 7.21 14.34 9.49
C GLY A 204 7.57 13.47 10.69
N ILE A 205 6.69 12.56 11.13
CA ILE A 205 6.88 11.76 12.36
C ILE A 205 7.97 10.71 12.20
N ASN A 206 8.24 10.27 10.97
CA ASN A 206 9.33 9.33 10.67
C ASN A 206 10.69 10.00 10.44
N LYS A 207 10.79 11.32 10.59
CA LYS A 207 12.04 12.06 10.44
C LYS A 207 12.69 12.23 11.81
N LYS A 208 13.88 11.63 12.03
CA LYS A 208 14.71 12.01 13.17
C LYS A 208 15.20 13.45 12.99
N ALA A 209 15.19 14.24 14.04
CA ALA A 209 15.76 15.58 14.01
C ALA A 209 17.26 15.47 13.68
N GLY A 210 17.64 15.95 12.48
CA GLY A 210 19.03 15.93 12.00
C GLY A 210 19.45 14.70 11.19
N ASP A 211 18.53 13.75 10.92
CA ASP A 211 18.80 12.59 10.06
C ASP A 211 18.00 12.73 8.76
N GLU A 212 18.67 12.86 7.63
CA GLU A 212 18.05 12.86 6.30
C GLU A 212 17.56 11.45 5.89
N SER A 213 17.89 10.46 6.69
CA SER A 213 17.47 9.07 6.51
C SER A 213 16.03 8.89 7.02
N PRO A 214 15.11 8.32 6.25
CA PRO A 214 13.81 7.95 6.78
C PRO A 214 14.04 6.93 7.91
N THR A 215 13.51 7.22 9.09
CA THR A 215 13.55 6.27 10.21
C THR A 215 12.89 4.96 9.75
N PRO A 216 13.43 3.81 10.17
CA PRO A 216 12.74 2.56 9.94
C PRO A 216 11.32 2.67 10.50
N VAL A 217 10.35 2.22 9.71
CA VAL A 217 8.97 1.98 10.16
C VAL A 217 9.05 1.32 11.53
N PRO A 218 8.26 1.74 12.54
CA PRO A 218 8.27 1.12 13.84
C PRO A 218 8.31 -0.41 13.71
N ALA A 219 9.14 -1.08 14.49
CA ALA A 219 9.42 -2.52 14.36
C ALA A 219 8.17 -3.42 14.41
N ALA A 220 7.03 -2.88 14.82
CA ALA A 220 5.74 -3.57 14.90
C ALA A 220 4.89 -3.47 13.61
N MET A 221 5.27 -2.65 12.62
CA MET A 221 4.49 -2.56 11.38
C MET A 221 5.03 -3.49 10.30
N PRO A 222 4.13 -4.25 9.61
CA PRO A 222 4.52 -5.01 8.44
C PRO A 222 5.12 -4.08 7.38
N SER A 223 6.24 -4.46 6.80
CA SER A 223 6.84 -3.68 5.72
C SER A 223 6.07 -3.92 4.42
N LEU A 224 5.50 -2.88 3.84
CA LEU A 224 4.83 -2.98 2.54
C LEU A 224 5.80 -3.24 1.39
N LEU A 225 7.08 -2.95 1.58
CA LEU A 225 8.12 -3.24 0.59
C LEU A 225 9.16 -4.18 1.22
N PRO A 226 9.35 -5.43 0.74
CA PRO A 226 10.32 -6.35 1.28
C PRO A 226 11.75 -5.89 0.99
N LEU A 227 12.71 -6.31 1.81
CA LEU A 227 14.13 -6.16 1.49
C LEU A 227 14.48 -7.13 0.35
N PRO A 228 14.97 -6.65 -0.81
CA PRO A 228 15.41 -7.55 -1.87
C PRO A 228 16.75 -8.18 -1.50
N ASP A 229 16.87 -9.48 -1.77
CA ASP A 229 18.10 -10.26 -1.55
C ASP A 229 18.50 -10.94 -2.84
N GLY A 230 19.77 -10.81 -3.23
CA GLY A 230 20.32 -11.38 -4.44
C GLY A 230 20.09 -10.54 -5.71
N LEU A 231 19.32 -9.46 -5.67
CA LEU A 231 19.15 -8.57 -6.81
C LEU A 231 20.39 -7.69 -7.06
N ASP A 232 21.11 -7.31 -6.02
CA ASP A 232 22.30 -6.44 -6.12
C ASP A 232 23.38 -7.07 -7.04
N ALA A 233 23.50 -8.39 -7.02
CA ALA A 233 24.47 -9.14 -7.82
C ALA A 233 24.05 -9.30 -9.30
N MET A 234 22.88 -8.81 -9.71
CA MET A 234 22.33 -8.98 -11.06
C MET A 234 22.30 -7.64 -11.79
N PRO A 235 23.26 -7.35 -12.69
CA PRO A 235 23.30 -6.04 -13.39
C PRO A 235 22.07 -5.84 -14.27
N ASP A 236 21.61 -6.85 -14.98
CA ASP A 236 20.58 -6.76 -16.03
C ASP A 236 19.28 -7.49 -15.62
N TYR A 237 18.74 -7.17 -14.45
CA TYR A 237 17.47 -7.76 -14.01
C TYR A 237 16.30 -7.23 -14.85
N PRO A 238 15.59 -8.08 -15.59
CA PRO A 238 14.43 -7.67 -16.40
C PRO A 238 13.20 -7.48 -15.51
N ALA A 239 12.99 -6.27 -15.01
CA ALA A 239 11.83 -5.97 -14.20
C ALA A 239 10.57 -5.80 -15.08
N PHE A 240 9.72 -6.82 -15.16
CA PHE A 240 8.41 -6.77 -15.82
C PHE A 240 7.28 -6.39 -14.85
N ILE A 241 7.45 -6.65 -13.55
CA ILE A 241 6.57 -6.15 -12.49
C ILE A 241 7.06 -4.79 -11.96
N ASP A 242 6.30 -4.17 -11.04
CA ASP A 242 6.54 -2.82 -10.56
C ASP A 242 6.43 -2.72 -9.02
N LEU A 243 6.83 -1.58 -8.44
CA LEU A 243 6.69 -1.31 -7.00
C LEU A 243 5.27 -1.54 -6.50
N SER A 244 4.26 -1.13 -7.27
CA SER A 244 2.84 -1.33 -6.95
C SER A 244 2.48 -2.80 -6.83
N HIS A 245 3.00 -3.65 -7.72
CA HIS A 245 2.80 -5.10 -7.70
C HIS A 245 3.43 -5.73 -6.47
N ILE A 246 4.68 -5.31 -6.13
CA ILE A 246 5.38 -5.80 -4.94
C ILE A 246 4.64 -5.43 -3.67
N VAL A 247 4.22 -4.18 -3.53
CA VAL A 247 3.45 -3.69 -2.38
C VAL A 247 2.17 -4.49 -2.21
N TRP A 248 1.45 -4.71 -3.31
CA TRP A 248 0.20 -5.46 -3.29
C TRP A 248 0.42 -6.93 -2.93
N LEU A 249 1.35 -7.62 -3.58
CA LEU A 249 1.68 -9.02 -3.28
C LEU A 249 2.15 -9.17 -1.85
N ASN A 250 3.06 -8.30 -1.39
CA ASN A 250 3.62 -8.38 -0.05
C ASN A 250 2.56 -8.21 1.04
N SER A 251 1.49 -7.44 0.78
CA SER A 251 0.39 -7.27 1.74
C SER A 251 -0.48 -8.51 1.91
N HIS A 252 -0.45 -9.45 0.96
CA HIS A 252 -1.29 -10.65 0.96
C HIS A 252 -0.58 -11.92 1.46
N ILE A 253 0.75 -11.91 1.52
CA ILE A 253 1.50 -13.05 2.06
C ILE A 253 1.57 -13.00 3.59
N PRO A 254 1.76 -14.14 4.28
CA PRO A 254 1.91 -14.18 5.73
C PRO A 254 3.01 -13.24 6.24
N GLN A 255 2.75 -12.57 7.37
CA GLN A 255 3.66 -11.56 7.93
C GLN A 255 5.11 -12.04 8.09
N LYS A 256 5.31 -13.30 8.43
CA LYS A 256 6.64 -13.92 8.57
C LYS A 256 7.48 -13.88 7.27
N HIS A 257 6.83 -13.74 6.10
CA HIS A 257 7.48 -13.70 4.78
C HIS A 257 7.53 -12.30 4.16
N GLN A 258 6.91 -11.28 4.80
CA GLN A 258 6.83 -9.90 4.28
C GLN A 258 8.13 -9.12 4.38
N HIS A 259 9.07 -9.55 5.24
CA HIS A 259 10.26 -8.74 5.54
C HIS A 259 11.31 -8.76 4.43
N LYS A 260 11.54 -9.93 3.80
CA LYS A 260 12.65 -10.16 2.87
C LYS A 260 12.25 -11.13 1.76
N TRP A 261 12.55 -10.75 0.51
CA TRP A 261 12.37 -11.60 -0.65
C TRP A 261 13.71 -11.90 -1.30
N ARG A 262 13.94 -13.18 -1.59
CA ARG A 262 15.13 -13.63 -2.30
C ARG A 262 14.79 -13.99 -3.74
N PHE A 263 15.58 -13.51 -4.69
CA PHE A 263 15.46 -13.89 -6.09
C PHE A 263 15.95 -15.34 -6.29
N LEU A 264 15.16 -16.18 -6.92
CA LEU A 264 15.47 -17.57 -7.18
C LEU A 264 15.72 -17.87 -8.64
N PHE A 265 14.80 -17.46 -9.52
CA PHE A 265 14.83 -17.83 -10.94
C PHE A 265 14.18 -16.76 -11.82
N SER A 266 14.68 -16.62 -13.03
CA SER A 266 14.05 -15.95 -14.16
C SER A 266 14.43 -16.68 -15.45
N SER A 267 13.46 -16.95 -16.32
CA SER A 267 13.71 -17.55 -17.64
C SER A 267 14.65 -16.69 -18.48
N HIS A 268 14.55 -15.37 -18.38
CA HIS A 268 15.43 -14.44 -19.09
C HIS A 268 16.90 -14.55 -18.69
N ILE A 269 17.19 -14.79 -17.39
CA ILE A 269 18.57 -14.86 -16.87
C ILE A 269 19.12 -16.29 -16.92
N HIS A 270 18.27 -17.28 -16.59
CA HIS A 270 18.70 -18.67 -16.39
C HIS A 270 18.29 -19.61 -17.53
N GLY A 271 17.65 -19.06 -18.58
CA GLY A 271 17.09 -19.87 -19.68
C GLY A 271 15.73 -20.48 -19.35
N GLU A 272 15.06 -21.01 -20.36
CA GLU A 272 13.68 -21.50 -20.29
C GLU A 272 13.56 -22.98 -19.89
N SER A 273 14.61 -23.56 -19.32
CA SER A 273 14.61 -24.97 -18.90
C SER A 273 13.82 -25.19 -17.63
N PHE A 274 12.79 -26.04 -17.70
CA PHE A 274 12.03 -26.48 -16.53
C PHE A 274 12.90 -27.14 -15.46
N SER A 275 13.87 -27.98 -15.88
CA SER A 275 14.80 -28.62 -14.94
C SER A 275 15.67 -27.62 -14.20
N THR A 276 16.12 -26.55 -14.88
CA THR A 276 16.86 -25.45 -14.25
C THR A 276 15.99 -24.70 -13.26
N MET A 277 14.74 -24.41 -13.62
CA MET A 277 13.79 -23.77 -12.70
C MET A 277 13.56 -24.65 -11.47
N ALA A 278 13.19 -25.90 -11.67
CA ALA A 278 12.92 -26.85 -10.60
C ALA A 278 14.10 -26.97 -9.62
N GLY A 279 15.32 -27.13 -10.13
CA GLY A 279 16.51 -27.19 -9.28
C GLY A 279 16.82 -25.92 -8.49
N ARG A 280 16.34 -24.75 -8.98
CA ARG A 280 16.54 -23.47 -8.27
C ARG A 280 15.47 -23.16 -7.23
N ILE A 281 14.24 -23.65 -7.41
CA ILE A 281 13.11 -23.36 -6.50
C ILE A 281 12.92 -24.47 -5.46
N GLN A 282 13.42 -25.68 -5.72
CA GLN A 282 13.30 -26.81 -4.81
C GLN A 282 13.93 -26.50 -3.44
N ASP A 283 13.23 -26.84 -2.37
CA ASP A 283 13.66 -26.69 -0.97
C ASP A 283 14.04 -25.25 -0.54
N GLN A 284 13.57 -24.23 -1.30
CA GLN A 284 13.89 -22.82 -1.03
C GLN A 284 12.91 -22.11 -0.08
N GLY A 285 11.94 -22.82 0.49
CA GLY A 285 10.91 -22.26 1.34
C GLY A 285 9.69 -21.76 0.57
N ALA A 286 8.90 -20.90 1.21
CA ALA A 286 7.76 -20.28 0.55
C ALA A 286 8.22 -19.42 -0.64
N SER A 287 7.42 -19.41 -1.72
CA SER A 287 7.81 -18.72 -2.95
C SER A 287 6.62 -18.06 -3.67
N ILE A 288 6.93 -17.07 -4.48
CA ILE A 288 5.98 -16.43 -5.41
C ILE A 288 6.47 -16.74 -6.82
N LEU A 289 5.62 -17.36 -7.64
CA LEU A 289 5.83 -17.53 -9.07
C LEU A 289 5.06 -16.45 -9.80
N ILE A 290 5.75 -15.69 -10.67
CA ILE A 290 5.15 -14.62 -11.47
C ILE A 290 5.44 -14.91 -12.94
N ILE A 291 4.40 -14.86 -13.78
CA ILE A 291 4.46 -15.18 -15.20
C ILE A 291 3.91 -13.98 -15.97
N GLU A 292 4.61 -13.57 -17.00
CA GLU A 292 4.10 -12.67 -18.04
C GLU A 292 3.94 -13.47 -19.33
N ASP A 293 2.75 -13.41 -19.91
CA ASP A 293 2.48 -14.04 -21.19
C ASP A 293 2.81 -13.12 -22.37
N ASN A 294 2.74 -13.64 -23.59
CA ASN A 294 3.02 -12.88 -24.82
C ASN A 294 2.03 -11.75 -25.09
N SER A 295 0.88 -11.74 -24.40
CA SER A 295 -0.15 -10.70 -24.52
C SER A 295 -0.01 -9.61 -23.44
N GLY A 296 0.99 -9.74 -22.55
CA GLY A 296 1.23 -8.80 -21.46
C GLY A 296 0.34 -9.03 -20.23
N TYR A 297 -0.35 -10.17 -20.13
CA TYR A 297 -1.02 -10.55 -18.89
C TYR A 297 0.02 -11.00 -17.88
N ILE A 298 -0.09 -10.47 -16.65
CA ILE A 298 0.79 -10.85 -15.54
C ILE A 298 -0.05 -11.53 -14.47
N PHE A 299 0.33 -12.77 -14.14
CA PHE A 299 -0.36 -13.59 -13.16
C PHE A 299 0.61 -14.54 -12.46
N GLY A 300 0.12 -15.26 -11.45
CA GLY A 300 0.96 -16.19 -10.74
C GLY A 300 0.33 -16.81 -9.52
N GLY A 301 1.18 -17.31 -8.64
CA GLY A 301 0.74 -17.95 -7.41
C GLY A 301 1.76 -17.84 -6.27
N TYR A 302 1.24 -17.87 -5.06
CA TYR A 302 2.02 -17.98 -3.83
C TYR A 302 1.96 -19.41 -3.30
N ALA A 303 3.13 -20.02 -3.15
CA ALA A 303 3.33 -21.35 -2.59
C ALA A 303 3.89 -21.21 -1.16
N PRO A 304 3.13 -21.57 -0.11
CA PRO A 304 3.50 -21.36 1.29
C PRO A 304 4.54 -22.34 1.83
N VAL A 305 4.75 -23.48 1.14
CA VAL A 305 5.71 -24.51 1.54
C VAL A 305 6.80 -24.69 0.49
N PRO A 306 7.97 -25.25 0.86
CA PRO A 306 9.02 -25.55 -0.10
C PRO A 306 8.54 -26.47 -1.22
N TRP A 307 8.96 -26.18 -2.46
CA TRP A 307 8.75 -27.11 -3.57
C TRP A 307 9.58 -28.37 -3.40
N SER A 308 8.96 -29.53 -3.60
CA SER A 308 9.65 -30.82 -3.64
C SER A 308 9.18 -31.63 -4.83
N LEU A 309 10.10 -32.36 -5.44
CA LEU A 309 9.77 -33.31 -6.51
C LEU A 309 9.06 -34.52 -5.91
N GLY A 310 7.91 -34.87 -6.46
CA GLY A 310 7.20 -36.07 -6.01
C GLY A 310 5.86 -36.29 -6.67
N PRO A 311 5.24 -37.45 -6.43
CA PRO A 311 3.97 -37.85 -7.03
C PRO A 311 2.75 -37.25 -6.33
N ASN A 312 2.93 -36.58 -5.19
CA ASN A 312 1.86 -36.11 -4.34
C ASN A 312 1.74 -34.59 -4.37
N PHE A 313 0.52 -34.09 -4.20
CA PHE A 313 0.29 -32.69 -3.92
C PHE A 313 0.77 -32.33 -2.52
N ILE A 314 1.32 -31.13 -2.35
CA ILE A 314 1.77 -30.54 -1.09
C ILE A 314 1.19 -29.15 -0.92
N GLY A 315 1.44 -28.47 0.18
CA GLY A 315 0.94 -27.11 0.45
C GLY A 315 -0.21 -27.09 1.47
N ASN A 316 -0.79 -25.93 1.63
CA ASN A 316 -1.92 -25.70 2.53
C ASN A 316 -2.79 -24.52 2.03
N GLU A 317 -3.82 -24.17 2.79
CA GLU A 317 -4.79 -23.12 2.50
C GLU A 317 -4.21 -21.69 2.45
N ASP A 318 -3.01 -21.45 2.94
CA ASP A 318 -2.31 -20.16 2.74
C ASP A 318 -1.96 -19.90 1.27
N SER A 319 -2.07 -20.91 0.40
CA SER A 319 -1.86 -20.80 -1.04
C SER A 319 -2.89 -19.89 -1.69
N PHE A 320 -2.46 -19.05 -2.63
CA PHE A 320 -3.37 -18.25 -3.45
C PHE A 320 -2.84 -18.06 -4.87
N LEU A 321 -3.77 -17.89 -5.83
CA LEU A 321 -3.45 -17.39 -7.16
C LEU A 321 -3.69 -15.89 -7.23
N PHE A 322 -3.07 -15.25 -8.21
CA PHE A 322 -3.27 -13.82 -8.43
C PHE A 322 -3.12 -13.42 -9.90
N THR A 323 -3.73 -12.30 -10.24
CA THR A 323 -3.43 -11.53 -11.45
C THR A 323 -2.89 -10.17 -11.05
N LEU A 324 -1.96 -9.62 -11.85
CA LEU A 324 -1.38 -8.29 -11.65
C LEU A 324 -1.70 -7.35 -12.82
N ALA A 325 -1.79 -7.88 -14.04
CA ALA A 325 -2.20 -7.13 -15.21
C ALA A 325 -3.21 -7.96 -16.02
N PRO A 326 -4.26 -7.31 -16.59
CA PRO A 326 -4.57 -5.88 -16.52
C PRO A 326 -5.16 -5.39 -15.19
N LYS A 327 -5.66 -6.29 -14.34
CA LYS A 327 -6.25 -5.97 -13.02
C LYS A 327 -5.58 -6.79 -11.92
N MET A 328 -5.29 -6.16 -10.79
CA MET A 328 -4.78 -6.86 -9.60
C MET A 328 -5.95 -7.54 -8.89
N ARG A 329 -5.92 -8.86 -8.81
CA ARG A 329 -6.90 -9.69 -8.09
C ARG A 329 -6.23 -10.84 -7.39
N MET A 330 -6.74 -11.24 -6.25
CA MET A 330 -6.32 -12.41 -5.50
C MET A 330 -7.43 -13.46 -5.50
N TYR A 331 -7.03 -14.71 -5.63
CA TYR A 331 -7.90 -15.88 -5.63
C TYR A 331 -7.40 -16.84 -4.56
N PRO A 332 -7.97 -16.78 -3.34
CA PRO A 332 -7.57 -17.64 -2.23
C PRO A 332 -7.92 -19.09 -2.53
N ALA A 333 -7.26 -20.00 -1.82
CA ALA A 333 -7.62 -21.41 -1.87
C ALA A 333 -9.05 -21.62 -1.39
N THR A 334 -9.80 -22.46 -2.12
CA THR A 334 -11.24 -22.74 -1.80
C THR A 334 -11.42 -23.81 -0.74
N THR A 335 -10.35 -24.48 -0.34
CA THR A 335 -10.36 -25.63 0.60
C THR A 335 -11.22 -26.81 0.15
N TYR A 336 -11.70 -26.82 -1.10
CA TYR A 336 -12.49 -27.91 -1.68
C TYR A 336 -11.71 -29.22 -1.76
N ASN A 337 -10.38 -29.12 -1.96
CA ASN A 337 -9.44 -30.24 -1.97
C ASN A 337 -8.05 -29.78 -1.43
N ASN A 338 -7.10 -30.70 -1.34
CA ASN A 338 -5.72 -30.43 -0.86
C ASN A 338 -4.70 -30.36 -2.00
N HIS A 339 -5.14 -30.07 -3.22
CA HIS A 339 -4.28 -30.01 -4.40
C HIS A 339 -3.68 -28.60 -4.56
N TYR A 340 -2.83 -28.18 -3.61
CA TYR A 340 -2.28 -26.82 -3.60
C TYR A 340 -1.05 -26.63 -4.46
N GLN A 341 -0.08 -27.56 -4.38
CA GLN A 341 1.19 -27.48 -5.10
C GLN A 341 1.58 -28.88 -5.59
N TYR A 342 2.08 -28.95 -6.81
CA TYR A 342 2.60 -30.19 -7.39
C TYR A 342 3.78 -29.87 -8.28
N MET A 343 4.91 -30.58 -8.12
CA MET A 343 6.05 -30.48 -8.99
C MET A 343 6.61 -31.87 -9.27
N ASN A 344 6.60 -32.25 -10.54
CA ASN A 344 7.16 -33.52 -10.99
C ASN A 344 7.81 -33.38 -12.36
N HIS A 345 8.90 -34.07 -12.57
CA HIS A 345 9.50 -34.30 -13.88
C HIS A 345 10.24 -35.61 -13.91
N HIS A 346 10.44 -36.20 -15.10
CA HIS A 346 11.11 -37.46 -15.34
C HIS A 346 10.36 -38.75 -14.94
N THR A 347 9.08 -38.71 -14.63
CA THR A 347 8.27 -39.94 -14.47
C THR A 347 7.43 -40.18 -15.71
N LYS A 348 7.47 -41.41 -16.24
CA LYS A 348 6.70 -41.79 -17.43
C LYS A 348 5.19 -41.96 -17.15
N THR A 349 4.81 -42.09 -15.89
CA THR A 349 3.46 -42.48 -15.45
C THR A 349 2.64 -41.35 -14.85
N LEU A 350 3.24 -40.20 -14.55
CA LEU A 350 2.57 -39.05 -13.92
C LEU A 350 2.79 -37.78 -14.75
N PRO A 351 1.88 -36.82 -14.70
CA PRO A 351 2.07 -35.57 -15.39
C PRO A 351 3.37 -34.88 -15.00
N ASN A 352 4.16 -34.50 -16.01
CA ASN A 352 5.36 -33.71 -15.79
C ASN A 352 4.97 -32.23 -15.77
N GLY A 353 5.51 -31.47 -14.82
CA GLY A 353 5.28 -30.05 -14.75
C GLY A 353 5.15 -29.52 -13.33
N LEU A 354 4.68 -28.31 -13.27
CA LEU A 354 4.38 -27.61 -12.04
C LEU A 354 2.89 -27.26 -12.10
N VAL A 355 2.14 -27.73 -11.13
CA VAL A 355 0.69 -27.52 -11.03
C VAL A 355 0.36 -26.93 -9.66
N ARG A 356 -0.63 -26.13 -9.68
CA ARG A 356 -1.19 -25.50 -8.51
C ARG A 356 -2.72 -25.56 -8.54
#